data_4559c2f3c8afabdebc6b4060f946cab9
#
_entry.id   4559c2f3c8afabdebc6b4060f946cab9
#
_cell.length_a   1.000
_cell.length_b   1.000
_cell.length_c   1.000
_cell.angle_alpha   90.00
_cell.angle_beta   90.00
_cell.angle_gamma   90.00
#
_symmetry.space_group_name_H-M   'P 1'
#
loop_
_entity.id
_entity.type
_entity.pdbx_description
1 polymer ?
#
loop_
_entity_poly.entity_id
_entity_poly.type
_entity_poly.pdbx_seq_one_letter_code
_entity_poly.pdbx_strand_id
1 'polypeptide(L)'
;IGPAKTYGCGVFKDIEELLPAHYLVCNAAGLHTECYWKLESKPHTDSYGQTVEKTAFLVRDAICRQIISDVPVCTFLSGGVDSSLVSAVCSAELKKKNKQLTTFSFDFKDNHKYFTANAFQPSMDRPFVDIMVKYLGSDHHYLECDNVTQADLLYTSVEARDLPAMADVDSSLLYFCSQVSRTHKVALTGECADEIFGGYPWFHKKECFEAKTFPWTMDLSARKVLLSDDFIRELHMDEYVQATYEKSVAETPRLAEDTPEEARRREIAWLNLRWFMQTLLDRMDRTSMHSGLEARVPFADHRIVEYLWNVPWYMKTRDGVAKHLLRESGKGLLPDEVLWRRKSPYPKTYDRAYEALLVGRVREILEDNTSPVLQFLDKAKTEKVLESPSDYGKPWYGQLMAGPQMLAYMIQVDYWLKKYNIEIV
;
A
#
# COMPACT_ATOMS: atom_id res chain seq x y z
N ILE A 1 -0.57 -2.23 14.56
CA ILE A 1 -0.29 -3.03 13.35
C ILE A 1 -0.17 -2.10 12.13
N GLY A 2 -0.91 -1.03 12.08
CA GLY A 2 -1.00 -0.04 11.03
C GLY A 2 -2.44 0.38 10.79
N PRO A 3 -2.76 1.09 9.70
CA PRO A 3 -4.12 1.46 9.36
C PRO A 3 -4.97 0.28 8.84
N ALA A 4 -4.57 -0.94 9.15
CA ALA A 4 -5.33 -2.15 8.90
C ALA A 4 -6.25 -2.45 10.09
N LYS A 5 -7.48 -2.79 9.80
CA LYS A 5 -8.41 -3.32 10.82
C LYS A 5 -8.05 -4.76 11.19
N THR A 6 -8.53 -5.23 12.33
CA THR A 6 -8.38 -6.62 12.74
C THR A 6 -9.06 -7.53 11.70
N TYR A 7 -8.35 -8.56 11.28
CA TYR A 7 -8.79 -9.49 10.26
C TYR A 7 -10.08 -10.22 10.68
N GLY A 8 -11.13 -10.14 9.86
CA GLY A 8 -12.44 -10.70 10.15
C GLY A 8 -13.34 -9.84 11.03
N CYS A 9 -12.82 -8.75 11.60
CA CYS A 9 -13.64 -7.84 12.41
C CYS A 9 -14.13 -6.65 11.58
N GLY A 10 -15.40 -6.29 11.73
CA GLY A 10 -15.87 -4.95 11.44
C GLY A 10 -15.35 -3.98 12.52
N VAL A 11 -15.28 -2.70 12.21
CA VAL A 11 -14.94 -1.68 13.19
C VAL A 11 -16.15 -1.29 14.02
N PHE A 12 -17.34 -1.42 13.44
CA PHE A 12 -18.60 -1.11 14.09
C PHE A 12 -19.15 -2.34 14.82
N LYS A 13 -19.82 -2.09 15.95
CA LYS A 13 -20.48 -3.15 16.74
C LYS A 13 -21.46 -3.94 15.87
N ASP A 14 -21.48 -5.25 16.06
CA ASP A 14 -22.34 -6.20 15.33
C ASP A 14 -22.10 -6.27 13.82
N ILE A 15 -21.00 -5.74 13.32
CA ILE A 15 -20.56 -5.86 11.94
C ILE A 15 -19.30 -6.70 11.87
N GLU A 16 -19.36 -7.79 11.12
CA GLU A 16 -18.23 -8.67 10.86
C GLU A 16 -17.82 -8.62 9.38
N GLU A 17 -16.58 -8.93 9.10
CA GLU A 17 -16.05 -9.02 7.75
C GLU A 17 -16.00 -10.48 7.29
N LEU A 18 -16.57 -10.76 6.12
CA LEU A 18 -16.34 -12.03 5.46
C LEU A 18 -14.86 -12.13 5.05
N LEU A 19 -14.18 -13.17 5.53
CA LEU A 19 -12.75 -13.35 5.25
C LEU A 19 -12.50 -13.57 3.74
N PRO A 20 -11.35 -13.11 3.22
CA PRO A 20 -10.92 -13.46 1.87
C PRO A 20 -10.95 -14.98 1.65
N ALA A 21 -11.25 -15.40 0.41
CA ALA A 21 -11.39 -16.80 0.03
C ALA A 21 -12.48 -17.59 0.78
N HIS A 22 -13.46 -16.89 1.33
CA HIS A 22 -14.64 -17.50 1.91
C HIS A 22 -15.90 -17.07 1.14
N TYR A 23 -16.92 -17.93 1.16
CA TYR A 23 -18.27 -17.55 0.77
C TYR A 23 -19.22 -17.71 1.94
N LEU A 24 -20.29 -16.94 1.91
CA LEU A 24 -21.36 -16.96 2.90
C LEU A 24 -22.67 -17.33 2.23
N VAL A 25 -23.36 -18.30 2.81
CA VAL A 25 -24.71 -18.68 2.43
C VAL A 25 -25.67 -18.28 3.54
N CYS A 26 -26.69 -17.50 3.19
CA CYS A 26 -27.78 -17.14 4.09
C CYS A 26 -29.07 -17.86 3.63
N ASN A 27 -29.66 -18.64 4.52
CA ASN A 27 -30.94 -19.35 4.26
C ASN A 27 -31.77 -19.45 5.54
N ALA A 28 -32.90 -20.17 5.49
CA ALA A 28 -33.79 -20.35 6.63
C ALA A 28 -33.15 -21.07 7.84
N ALA A 29 -32.03 -21.78 7.65
CA ALA A 29 -31.27 -22.42 8.74
C ALA A 29 -30.22 -21.48 9.38
N GLY A 30 -30.02 -20.28 8.82
CA GLY A 30 -29.07 -19.28 9.34
C GLY A 30 -27.96 -18.93 8.35
N LEU A 31 -26.84 -18.46 8.90
CA LEU A 31 -25.63 -18.10 8.16
C LEU A 31 -24.62 -19.24 8.20
N HIS A 32 -24.06 -19.57 7.05
CA HIS A 32 -22.98 -20.55 6.91
C HIS A 32 -21.84 -19.97 6.07
N THR A 33 -20.62 -20.02 6.60
CA THR A 33 -19.39 -19.56 5.90
C THR A 33 -18.48 -20.74 5.65
N GLU A 34 -17.86 -20.76 4.46
CA GLU A 34 -16.91 -21.81 4.09
C GLU A 34 -15.73 -21.21 3.32
N CYS A 35 -14.53 -21.74 3.60
CA CYS A 35 -13.31 -21.39 2.91
C CYS A 35 -13.14 -22.22 1.65
N TYR A 36 -13.11 -21.60 0.46
CA TYR A 36 -12.98 -22.27 -0.82
C TYR A 36 -11.55 -22.28 -1.38
N TRP A 37 -10.66 -21.45 -0.81
CA TRP A 37 -9.26 -21.38 -1.23
C TRP A 37 -8.34 -21.13 -0.04
N LYS A 38 -7.18 -21.80 -0.04
CA LYS A 38 -6.11 -21.60 0.94
C LYS A 38 -4.77 -21.59 0.24
N LEU A 39 -3.89 -20.70 0.69
CA LEU A 39 -2.49 -20.73 0.26
C LEU A 39 -1.78 -21.93 0.88
N GLU A 40 -1.11 -22.72 0.05
CA GLU A 40 -0.44 -23.95 0.47
C GLU A 40 1.06 -23.89 0.19
N SER A 41 1.86 -24.34 1.16
CA SER A 41 3.30 -24.53 0.97
C SER A 41 3.60 -25.86 0.31
N LYS A 42 4.37 -25.82 -0.79
CA LYS A 42 4.78 -26.97 -1.59
C LYS A 42 6.26 -26.84 -1.94
N PRO A 43 7.00 -27.96 -2.11
CA PRO A 43 8.36 -27.90 -2.63
C PRO A 43 8.42 -27.22 -3.99
N HIS A 44 9.42 -26.35 -4.17
CA HIS A 44 9.69 -25.74 -5.47
C HIS A 44 10.70 -26.60 -6.24
N THR A 45 10.29 -27.10 -7.39
CA THR A 45 11.08 -28.05 -8.18
C THR A 45 11.63 -27.48 -9.49
N ASP A 46 11.16 -26.29 -9.89
CA ASP A 46 11.60 -25.65 -11.13
C ASP A 46 13.04 -25.12 -10.98
N SER A 47 13.84 -25.28 -12.02
CA SER A 47 15.14 -24.60 -12.12
C SER A 47 14.96 -23.09 -12.17
N TYR A 48 16.02 -22.30 -11.92
CA TYR A 48 15.94 -20.85 -11.99
C TYR A 48 15.43 -20.33 -13.35
N GLY A 49 15.90 -20.92 -14.46
CA GLY A 49 15.43 -20.55 -15.80
C GLY A 49 13.94 -20.80 -15.99
N GLN A 50 13.46 -21.98 -15.58
CA GLN A 50 12.03 -22.32 -15.60
C GLN A 50 11.21 -21.39 -14.71
N THR A 51 11.76 -21.02 -13.53
CA THR A 51 11.12 -20.09 -12.61
C THR A 51 10.96 -18.70 -13.24
N VAL A 52 11.98 -18.20 -13.94
CA VAL A 52 11.91 -16.93 -14.68
C VAL A 52 10.85 -16.99 -15.79
N GLU A 53 10.87 -18.03 -16.62
CA GLU A 53 9.91 -18.23 -17.72
C GLU A 53 8.48 -18.33 -17.21
N LYS A 54 8.25 -19.12 -16.15
CA LYS A 54 6.94 -19.32 -15.54
C LYS A 54 6.42 -18.02 -14.93
N THR A 55 7.29 -17.28 -14.25
CA THR A 55 6.95 -15.96 -13.69
C THR A 55 6.58 -14.98 -14.79
N ALA A 56 7.36 -14.89 -15.86
CA ALA A 56 7.07 -14.04 -17.01
C ALA A 56 5.71 -14.37 -17.65
N PHE A 57 5.46 -15.69 -17.82
CA PHE A 57 4.17 -16.16 -18.36
C PHE A 57 2.99 -15.74 -17.46
N LEU A 58 3.06 -16.02 -16.15
CA LEU A 58 1.98 -15.75 -15.21
C LEU A 58 1.69 -14.25 -15.12
N VAL A 59 2.72 -13.42 -15.02
CA VAL A 59 2.58 -11.95 -14.94
C VAL A 59 1.95 -11.42 -16.23
N ARG A 60 2.45 -11.85 -17.38
CA ARG A 60 1.87 -11.43 -18.67
C ARG A 60 0.42 -11.88 -18.83
N ASP A 61 0.11 -13.14 -18.49
CA ASP A 61 -1.24 -13.69 -18.61
C ASP A 61 -2.21 -12.94 -17.69
N ALA A 62 -1.83 -12.66 -16.44
CA ALA A 62 -2.64 -11.89 -15.51
C ALA A 62 -2.95 -10.48 -16.04
N ILE A 63 -1.96 -9.78 -16.60
CA ILE A 63 -2.16 -8.46 -17.21
C ILE A 63 -3.10 -8.58 -18.42
N CYS A 64 -2.87 -9.55 -19.32
CA CYS A 64 -3.69 -9.75 -20.51
C CYS A 64 -5.15 -10.06 -20.19
N ARG A 65 -5.42 -10.83 -19.14
CA ARG A 65 -6.78 -11.09 -18.66
C ARG A 65 -7.48 -9.84 -18.13
N GLN A 66 -6.71 -8.96 -17.49
CA GLN A 66 -7.27 -7.74 -16.86
C GLN A 66 -7.38 -6.54 -17.81
N ILE A 67 -6.85 -6.63 -19.04
CA ILE A 67 -7.09 -5.62 -20.10
C ILE A 67 -8.52 -5.75 -20.70
N ILE A 68 -9.20 -6.88 -20.51
CA ILE A 68 -10.54 -7.10 -21.08
C ILE A 68 -11.52 -6.10 -20.45
N SER A 69 -12.08 -5.22 -21.29
CA SER A 69 -12.96 -4.14 -20.86
C SER A 69 -13.81 -3.65 -22.03
N ASP A 70 -15.05 -3.24 -21.73
CA ASP A 70 -15.97 -2.61 -22.68
C ASP A 70 -15.70 -1.11 -22.86
N VAL A 71 -14.86 -0.55 -21.99
CA VAL A 71 -14.46 0.87 -21.98
C VAL A 71 -12.96 1.02 -22.16
N PRO A 72 -12.46 2.21 -22.56
CA PRO A 72 -11.02 2.46 -22.66
C PRO A 72 -10.29 2.19 -21.35
N VAL A 73 -9.15 1.49 -21.45
CA VAL A 73 -8.27 1.14 -20.33
C VAL A 73 -7.06 2.06 -20.34
N CYS A 74 -6.64 2.50 -19.18
CA CYS A 74 -5.37 3.20 -18.96
C CYS A 74 -4.46 2.45 -17.99
N THR A 75 -3.24 2.93 -17.77
CA THR A 75 -2.35 2.41 -16.72
C THR A 75 -1.77 3.54 -15.89
N PHE A 76 -1.49 3.25 -14.61
CA PHE A 76 -0.70 4.11 -13.76
C PHE A 76 0.78 3.83 -14.01
N LEU A 77 1.55 4.87 -14.29
CA LEU A 77 2.95 4.77 -14.69
C LEU A 77 3.84 5.63 -13.77
N SER A 78 4.56 4.99 -12.86
CA SER A 78 5.50 5.66 -11.95
C SER A 78 6.97 5.58 -12.39
N GLY A 79 7.26 4.93 -13.53
CA GLY A 79 8.63 4.67 -13.95
C GLY A 79 9.37 3.64 -13.07
N GLY A 80 8.70 2.97 -12.14
CA GLY A 80 9.18 1.78 -11.44
C GLY A 80 8.97 0.53 -12.29
N VAL A 81 9.72 -0.55 -12.00
CA VAL A 81 9.65 -1.81 -12.78
C VAL A 81 8.23 -2.37 -12.87
N ASP A 82 7.46 -2.31 -11.79
CA ASP A 82 6.13 -2.91 -11.67
C ASP A 82 5.13 -2.25 -12.61
N SER A 83 4.93 -0.95 -12.46
CA SER A 83 4.01 -0.15 -13.29
C SER A 83 4.46 -0.10 -14.76
N SER A 84 5.77 -0.08 -14.99
CA SER A 84 6.34 -0.09 -16.35
C SER A 84 6.08 -1.41 -17.06
N LEU A 85 6.19 -2.55 -16.35
CA LEU A 85 5.91 -3.87 -16.92
C LEU A 85 4.42 -4.01 -17.27
N VAL A 86 3.52 -3.59 -16.38
CA VAL A 86 2.08 -3.54 -16.67
C VAL A 86 1.81 -2.69 -17.91
N SER A 87 2.37 -1.48 -17.97
CA SER A 87 2.16 -0.57 -19.09
C SER A 87 2.76 -1.11 -20.41
N ALA A 88 3.90 -1.79 -20.36
CA ALA A 88 4.53 -2.38 -21.53
C ALA A 88 3.68 -3.49 -22.14
N VAL A 89 3.16 -4.40 -21.32
CA VAL A 89 2.27 -5.48 -21.78
C VAL A 89 0.96 -4.89 -22.31
N CYS A 90 0.35 -3.93 -21.60
CA CYS A 90 -0.87 -3.26 -22.04
C CYS A 90 -0.67 -2.56 -23.40
N SER A 91 0.43 -1.83 -23.56
CA SER A 91 0.78 -1.14 -24.82
C SER A 91 0.91 -2.14 -25.97
N ALA A 92 1.62 -3.25 -25.76
CA ALA A 92 1.80 -4.28 -26.77
C ALA A 92 0.47 -4.92 -27.21
N GLU A 93 -0.43 -5.21 -26.26
CA GLU A 93 -1.74 -5.80 -26.56
C GLU A 93 -2.70 -4.81 -27.25
N LEU A 94 -2.68 -3.53 -26.87
CA LEU A 94 -3.48 -2.49 -27.51
C LEU A 94 -3.00 -2.18 -28.93
N LYS A 95 -1.68 -2.17 -29.16
CA LYS A 95 -1.09 -1.97 -30.51
C LYS A 95 -1.54 -3.04 -31.52
N LYS A 96 -1.75 -4.29 -31.07
CA LYS A 96 -2.32 -5.34 -31.93
C LYS A 96 -3.74 -5.00 -32.45
N LYS A 97 -4.43 -4.15 -31.70
CA LYS A 97 -5.79 -3.66 -32.02
C LYS A 97 -5.77 -2.26 -32.63
N ASN A 98 -4.61 -1.75 -33.05
CA ASN A 98 -4.39 -0.38 -33.54
C ASN A 98 -4.87 0.70 -32.55
N LYS A 99 -4.71 0.44 -31.24
CA LYS A 99 -5.05 1.39 -30.17
C LYS A 99 -3.77 1.85 -29.47
N GLN A 100 -3.74 3.12 -29.09
CA GLN A 100 -2.69 3.70 -28.26
C GLN A 100 -3.06 3.52 -26.78
N LEU A 101 -2.06 3.26 -25.94
CA LEU A 101 -2.24 3.22 -24.48
C LEU A 101 -2.22 4.65 -23.93
N THR A 102 -3.19 4.98 -23.07
CA THR A 102 -3.14 6.17 -22.22
C THR A 102 -2.51 5.80 -20.87
N THR A 103 -1.58 6.62 -20.40
CA THR A 103 -0.89 6.42 -19.12
C THR A 103 -0.98 7.66 -18.26
N PHE A 104 -1.05 7.48 -16.95
CA PHE A 104 -1.12 8.58 -15.98
C PHE A 104 -0.02 8.43 -14.93
N SER A 105 0.62 9.55 -14.57
CA SER A 105 1.52 9.62 -13.41
C SER A 105 1.07 10.72 -12.45
N PHE A 106 1.49 10.59 -11.20
CA PHE A 106 1.13 11.49 -10.12
C PHE A 106 2.38 12.06 -9.46
N ASP A 107 2.35 13.34 -9.13
CA ASP A 107 3.30 13.99 -8.23
C ASP A 107 2.59 15.15 -7.48
N PHE A 108 3.29 15.77 -6.56
CA PHE A 108 2.85 17.00 -5.91
C PHE A 108 3.36 18.21 -6.66
N LYS A 109 2.54 19.26 -6.68
CA LYS A 109 2.88 20.50 -7.34
C LYS A 109 4.20 21.06 -6.80
N ASP A 110 5.08 21.45 -7.71
CA ASP A 110 6.41 22.00 -7.39
C ASP A 110 7.34 21.10 -6.55
N ASN A 111 7.01 19.80 -6.41
CA ASN A 111 7.77 18.85 -5.58
C ASN A 111 9.27 18.80 -5.94
N HIS A 112 9.60 19.02 -7.21
CA HIS A 112 10.98 19.09 -7.70
C HIS A 112 11.84 20.18 -7.04
N LYS A 113 11.20 21.26 -6.53
CA LYS A 113 11.90 22.38 -5.84
C LYS A 113 12.33 21.99 -4.42
N TYR A 114 11.62 21.07 -3.80
CA TYR A 114 11.82 20.68 -2.40
C TYR A 114 12.42 19.29 -2.24
N PHE A 115 12.45 18.51 -3.33
CA PHE A 115 12.95 17.13 -3.31
C PHE A 115 14.41 17.07 -2.86
N THR A 116 14.68 16.22 -1.87
CA THR A 116 16.03 15.85 -1.46
C THR A 116 16.15 14.33 -1.50
N ALA A 117 17.11 13.86 -2.30
CA ALA A 117 17.39 12.43 -2.42
C ALA A 117 17.80 11.84 -1.08
N ASN A 118 17.26 10.66 -0.77
CA ASN A 118 17.59 9.92 0.45
C ASN A 118 17.65 8.41 0.17
N ALA A 119 17.96 7.61 1.18
CA ALA A 119 18.13 6.16 1.02
C ALA A 119 16.86 5.45 0.50
N PHE A 120 15.67 5.99 0.80
CA PHE A 120 14.39 5.43 0.39
C PHE A 120 13.93 5.93 -0.97
N GLN A 121 14.16 7.21 -1.25
CA GLN A 121 13.83 7.84 -2.52
C GLN A 121 15.10 8.45 -3.13
N PRO A 122 15.88 7.64 -3.85
CA PRO A 122 17.18 8.07 -4.39
C PRO A 122 17.05 8.98 -5.61
N SER A 123 15.88 9.03 -6.26
CA SER A 123 15.61 9.81 -7.45
C SER A 123 14.13 10.15 -7.57
N MET A 124 13.82 11.22 -8.27
CA MET A 124 12.47 11.52 -8.71
C MET A 124 11.97 10.49 -9.74
N ASP A 125 10.66 10.34 -9.85
CA ASP A 125 10.02 9.40 -10.76
C ASP A 125 10.00 9.93 -12.21
N ARG A 126 9.82 11.21 -12.39
CA ARG A 126 9.60 11.85 -13.71
C ARG A 126 10.58 11.46 -14.81
N PRO A 127 11.90 11.45 -14.58
CA PRO A 127 12.85 11.04 -15.63
C PRO A 127 12.61 9.62 -16.15
N PHE A 128 12.20 8.70 -15.28
CA PHE A 128 11.92 7.31 -15.66
C PHE A 128 10.55 7.16 -16.31
N VAL A 129 9.58 7.99 -15.92
CA VAL A 129 8.30 8.11 -16.61
C VAL A 129 8.54 8.59 -18.06
N ASP A 130 9.36 9.63 -18.26
CA ASP A 130 9.69 10.18 -19.59
C ASP A 130 10.33 9.11 -20.50
N ILE A 131 11.25 8.30 -19.96
CA ILE A 131 11.86 7.17 -20.68
C ILE A 131 10.77 6.19 -21.13
N MET A 132 9.86 5.82 -20.23
CA MET A 132 8.80 4.87 -20.55
C MET A 132 7.78 5.43 -21.54
N VAL A 133 7.37 6.68 -21.38
CA VAL A 133 6.45 7.36 -22.31
C VAL A 133 7.00 7.33 -23.73
N LYS A 134 8.28 7.67 -23.90
CA LYS A 134 8.97 7.62 -25.20
C LYS A 134 9.07 6.19 -25.72
N TYR A 135 9.40 5.22 -24.87
CA TYR A 135 9.54 3.81 -25.24
C TYR A 135 8.21 3.20 -25.69
N LEU A 136 7.14 3.47 -24.94
CA LEU A 136 5.81 2.94 -25.24
C LEU A 136 5.10 3.68 -26.39
N GLY A 137 5.44 4.96 -26.61
CA GLY A 137 4.67 5.86 -27.46
C GLY A 137 3.25 6.06 -26.91
N SER A 138 3.11 6.14 -25.59
CA SER A 138 1.81 6.31 -24.92
C SER A 138 1.34 7.76 -24.95
N ASP A 139 0.02 7.95 -24.92
CA ASP A 139 -0.59 9.24 -24.58
C ASP A 139 -0.52 9.42 -23.06
N HIS A 140 0.34 10.33 -22.58
CA HIS A 140 0.68 10.43 -21.18
C HIS A 140 0.21 11.73 -20.54
N HIS A 141 -0.38 11.60 -19.33
CA HIS A 141 -0.86 12.73 -18.54
C HIS A 141 -0.14 12.77 -17.18
N TYR A 142 0.54 13.89 -16.91
CA TYR A 142 1.12 14.19 -15.59
C TYR A 142 0.08 14.92 -14.77
N LEU A 143 -0.31 14.35 -13.62
CA LEU A 143 -1.26 14.93 -12.68
C LEU A 143 -0.54 15.40 -11.42
N GLU A 144 -0.79 16.64 -11.02
CA GLU A 144 -0.15 17.25 -9.85
C GLU A 144 -1.20 17.75 -8.86
N CYS A 145 -1.02 17.42 -7.58
CA CYS A 145 -1.87 17.87 -6.48
C CYS A 145 -1.19 18.98 -5.69
N ASP A 146 -1.89 20.05 -5.39
CA ASP A 146 -1.39 21.08 -4.48
C ASP A 146 -1.68 20.75 -3.00
N ASN A 147 -0.98 21.42 -2.10
CA ASN A 147 -1.06 21.17 -0.66
C ASN A 147 -2.45 21.38 -0.05
N VAL A 148 -3.18 22.39 -0.52
CA VAL A 148 -4.52 22.71 0.00
C VAL A 148 -5.50 21.63 -0.42
N THR A 149 -5.53 21.30 -1.71
CA THR A 149 -6.37 20.22 -2.24
C THR A 149 -6.07 18.88 -1.53
N GLN A 150 -4.81 18.56 -1.30
CA GLN A 150 -4.44 17.34 -0.58
C GLN A 150 -4.97 17.33 0.85
N ALA A 151 -4.83 18.45 1.57
CA ALA A 151 -5.31 18.58 2.94
C ALA A 151 -6.85 18.52 3.02
N ASP A 152 -7.56 19.13 2.06
CA ASP A 152 -9.04 19.09 2.02
C ASP A 152 -9.56 17.68 1.72
N LEU A 153 -8.88 16.93 0.87
CA LEU A 153 -9.26 15.56 0.55
C LEU A 153 -9.01 14.55 1.69
N LEU A 154 -8.36 14.94 2.80
CA LEU A 154 -8.29 14.11 4.00
C LEU A 154 -9.69 13.71 4.49
N TYR A 155 -10.64 14.62 4.47
CA TYR A 155 -12.02 14.37 4.89
C TYR A 155 -12.74 13.42 3.94
N THR A 156 -12.71 13.70 2.64
CA THR A 156 -13.33 12.85 1.62
C THR A 156 -12.71 11.46 1.56
N SER A 157 -11.41 11.31 1.89
CA SER A 157 -10.78 9.99 1.93
C SER A 157 -11.30 9.12 3.08
N VAL A 158 -11.74 9.74 4.20
CA VAL A 158 -12.46 9.04 5.27
C VAL A 158 -13.82 8.56 4.77
N GLU A 159 -14.57 9.41 4.05
CA GLU A 159 -15.87 9.05 3.47
C GLU A 159 -15.74 7.92 2.43
N ALA A 160 -14.68 7.93 1.62
CA ALA A 160 -14.43 6.88 0.64
C ALA A 160 -14.17 5.50 1.28
N ARG A 161 -13.66 5.47 2.50
CA ARG A 161 -13.27 4.25 3.21
C ARG A 161 -14.19 3.90 4.38
N ASP A 162 -15.06 4.82 4.79
CA ASP A 162 -15.83 4.80 6.05
C ASP A 162 -14.96 4.76 7.32
N LEU A 163 -13.65 4.95 7.19
CA LEU A 163 -12.67 4.84 8.26
C LEU A 163 -11.46 5.75 8.01
N PRO A 164 -10.82 6.29 9.07
CA PRO A 164 -9.46 6.80 8.99
C PRO A 164 -8.50 5.69 8.58
N ALA A 165 -7.51 5.99 7.73
CA ALA A 165 -6.57 4.97 7.28
C ALA A 165 -5.15 5.51 7.01
N MET A 166 -4.69 5.56 5.73
CA MET A 166 -3.31 5.92 5.42
C MET A 166 -3.10 7.43 5.25
N ALA A 167 -3.89 8.24 5.96
CA ALA A 167 -3.75 9.70 6.02
C ALA A 167 -3.66 10.34 4.62
N ASP A 168 -2.63 11.13 4.37
CA ASP A 168 -2.44 11.87 3.11
C ASP A 168 -2.04 10.98 1.91
N VAL A 169 -1.64 9.74 2.17
CA VAL A 169 -1.44 8.76 1.10
C VAL A 169 -2.77 8.37 0.46
N ASP A 170 -3.83 8.28 1.27
CA ASP A 170 -5.19 8.04 0.76
C ASP A 170 -5.74 9.27 0.04
N SER A 171 -5.60 10.48 0.61
CA SER A 171 -6.12 11.70 0.00
C SER A 171 -5.48 12.03 -1.34
N SER A 172 -4.16 11.81 -1.46
CA SER A 172 -3.45 12.00 -2.73
C SER A 172 -3.86 10.99 -3.79
N LEU A 173 -4.06 9.71 -3.40
CA LEU A 173 -4.55 8.69 -4.31
C LEU A 173 -6.00 8.98 -4.76
N LEU A 174 -6.84 9.46 -3.84
CA LEU A 174 -8.21 9.87 -4.15
C LEU A 174 -8.22 11.01 -5.17
N TYR A 175 -7.37 12.03 -4.99
CA TYR A 175 -7.19 13.08 -6.00
C TYR A 175 -6.84 12.48 -7.35
N PHE A 176 -5.81 11.65 -7.39
CA PHE A 176 -5.32 11.02 -8.62
C PHE A 176 -6.43 10.24 -9.32
N CYS A 177 -7.10 9.34 -8.62
CA CYS A 177 -8.21 8.56 -9.16
C CYS A 177 -9.35 9.44 -9.67
N SER A 178 -9.68 10.52 -8.95
CA SER A 178 -10.73 11.46 -9.36
C SER A 178 -10.42 12.19 -10.66
N GLN A 179 -9.14 12.52 -10.90
CA GLN A 179 -8.73 13.13 -12.18
C GLN A 179 -8.76 12.11 -13.32
N VAL A 180 -8.24 10.90 -13.11
CA VAL A 180 -8.24 9.83 -14.11
C VAL A 180 -9.66 9.44 -14.50
N SER A 181 -10.58 9.35 -13.54
CA SER A 181 -11.97 8.93 -13.77
C SER A 181 -12.76 9.85 -14.68
N ARG A 182 -12.29 11.08 -14.92
CA ARG A 182 -12.91 12.03 -15.85
C ARG A 182 -12.85 11.55 -17.30
N THR A 183 -11.84 10.76 -17.64
CA THR A 183 -11.59 10.30 -19.01
C THR A 183 -11.58 8.77 -19.15
N HIS A 184 -11.23 8.04 -18.11
CA HIS A 184 -11.13 6.59 -18.10
C HIS A 184 -11.93 5.98 -16.94
N LYS A 185 -12.41 4.76 -17.13
CA LYS A 185 -13.17 4.03 -16.09
C LYS A 185 -12.48 2.78 -15.59
N VAL A 186 -11.42 2.36 -16.27
CA VAL A 186 -10.60 1.19 -15.89
C VAL A 186 -9.14 1.55 -15.97
N ALA A 187 -8.39 1.29 -14.89
CA ALA A 187 -6.95 1.48 -14.82
C ALA A 187 -6.25 0.21 -14.32
N LEU A 188 -5.13 -0.19 -14.94
CA LEU A 188 -4.27 -1.23 -14.39
C LEU A 188 -3.11 -0.60 -13.64
N THR A 189 -2.76 -1.19 -12.49
CA THR A 189 -1.70 -0.69 -11.59
C THR A 189 -0.62 -1.72 -11.36
N GLY A 190 0.56 -1.27 -10.90
CA GLY A 190 1.68 -2.13 -10.50
C GLY A 190 1.66 -2.54 -9.02
N GLU A 191 0.56 -2.29 -8.29
CA GLU A 191 0.48 -2.65 -6.87
C GLU A 191 0.58 -4.16 -6.64
N CYS A 192 0.93 -4.56 -5.42
CA CYS A 192 1.17 -5.92 -4.96
C CYS A 192 2.47 -6.58 -5.47
N ALA A 193 3.19 -5.99 -6.41
CA ALA A 193 4.47 -6.54 -6.84
C ALA A 193 5.53 -6.55 -5.73
N ASP A 194 5.57 -5.50 -4.91
CA ASP A 194 6.51 -5.43 -3.79
C ASP A 194 6.22 -6.48 -2.71
N GLU A 195 4.96 -6.77 -2.47
CA GLU A 195 4.47 -7.75 -1.49
C GLU A 195 4.89 -9.17 -1.84
N ILE A 196 4.72 -9.55 -3.10
CA ILE A 196 4.92 -10.93 -3.54
C ILE A 196 6.35 -11.23 -4.00
N PHE A 197 7.07 -10.22 -4.50
CA PHE A 197 8.47 -10.35 -4.93
C PHE A 197 9.48 -9.86 -3.88
N GLY A 198 9.04 -9.42 -2.71
CA GLY A 198 9.92 -8.96 -1.64
C GLY A 198 10.61 -7.63 -1.93
N GLY A 199 9.86 -6.62 -2.40
CA GLY A 199 10.41 -5.32 -2.80
C GLY A 199 10.67 -4.35 -1.64
N TYR A 200 10.11 -4.58 -0.46
CA TYR A 200 10.23 -3.67 0.68
C TYR A 200 11.51 -3.86 1.48
N PRO A 201 12.04 -2.80 2.12
CA PRO A 201 13.25 -2.89 2.93
C PRO A 201 13.20 -3.91 4.05
N TRP A 202 12.05 -4.17 4.65
CA TRP A 202 11.94 -5.16 5.73
C TRP A 202 12.15 -6.61 5.28
N PHE A 203 12.10 -6.89 3.99
CA PHE A 203 12.52 -8.19 3.47
C PHE A 203 14.05 -8.35 3.42
N HIS A 204 14.81 -7.24 3.50
CA HIS A 204 16.26 -7.21 3.28
C HIS A 204 17.06 -6.84 4.52
N LYS A 205 16.45 -6.07 5.44
CA LYS A 205 17.14 -5.58 6.63
C LYS A 205 17.20 -6.65 7.72
N LYS A 206 18.39 -6.83 8.28
CA LYS A 206 18.65 -7.82 9.31
C LYS A 206 17.79 -7.60 10.55
N GLU A 207 17.67 -6.35 11.00
CA GLU A 207 16.86 -5.99 12.17
C GLU A 207 15.37 -6.35 12.00
N CYS A 208 14.84 -6.22 10.79
CA CYS A 208 13.45 -6.60 10.49
C CYS A 208 13.27 -8.13 10.40
N PHE A 209 14.28 -8.82 9.90
CA PHE A 209 14.29 -10.27 9.82
C PHE A 209 14.32 -10.93 11.20
N GLU A 210 15.11 -10.39 12.12
CA GLU A 210 15.28 -10.91 13.48
C GLU A 210 14.17 -10.47 14.45
N ALA A 211 13.41 -9.44 14.09
CA ALA A 211 12.36 -8.87 14.95
C ALA A 211 11.24 -9.87 15.26
N LYS A 212 10.80 -9.87 16.51
CA LYS A 212 9.66 -10.66 17.01
C LYS A 212 8.37 -9.81 17.04
N THR A 213 8.14 -9.05 15.97
CA THR A 213 6.98 -8.18 15.77
C THR A 213 6.75 -7.95 14.27
N PHE A 214 5.72 -7.19 13.90
CA PHE A 214 5.49 -6.81 12.51
C PHE A 214 6.67 -6.02 11.94
N PRO A 215 7.32 -6.50 10.85
CA PRO A 215 8.61 -5.96 10.39
C PRO A 215 8.57 -4.48 9.95
N TRP A 216 7.39 -3.98 9.56
CA TRP A 216 7.20 -2.57 9.17
C TRP A 216 6.81 -1.67 10.33
N THR A 217 6.51 -2.23 11.49
CA THR A 217 6.10 -1.49 12.69
C THR A 217 7.24 -1.28 13.65
N MET A 218 7.97 -2.34 13.98
CA MET A 218 9.12 -2.42 14.91
C MET A 218 8.81 -1.81 16.28
N ASP A 219 8.64 -0.49 16.35
CA ASP A 219 8.45 0.30 17.56
C ASP A 219 7.07 1.01 17.53
N LEU A 220 6.29 0.86 18.62
CA LEU A 220 4.99 1.51 18.77
C LEU A 220 5.06 2.89 19.43
N SER A 221 6.23 3.32 19.90
CA SER A 221 6.38 4.59 20.63
C SER A 221 5.87 5.80 19.82
N ALA A 222 6.12 5.78 18.51
CA ALA A 222 5.63 6.81 17.59
C ALA A 222 4.10 6.97 17.60
N ARG A 223 3.37 5.88 17.78
CA ARG A 223 1.89 5.88 17.76
C ARG A 223 1.28 6.32 19.07
N LYS A 224 2.06 6.34 20.13
CA LYS A 224 1.64 6.74 21.48
C LYS A 224 1.92 8.21 21.76
N VAL A 225 2.71 8.88 20.94
CA VAL A 225 3.30 10.20 21.24
C VAL A 225 2.25 11.30 21.47
N LEU A 226 1.09 11.21 20.83
CA LEU A 226 -0.01 12.17 20.99
C LEU A 226 -1.03 11.75 22.04
N LEU A 227 -1.02 10.49 22.45
CA LEU A 227 -2.06 9.90 23.28
C LEU A 227 -1.85 10.21 24.76
N SER A 228 -2.96 10.30 25.50
CA SER A 228 -2.95 10.38 26.94
C SER A 228 -2.46 9.07 27.57
N ASP A 229 -1.80 9.16 28.73
CA ASP A 229 -1.28 7.97 29.41
C ASP A 229 -2.40 7.05 29.89
N ASP A 230 -3.56 7.61 30.23
CA ASP A 230 -4.75 6.84 30.62
C ASP A 230 -5.28 6.02 29.44
N PHE A 231 -5.41 6.64 28.30
CA PHE A 231 -5.86 5.96 27.09
C PHE A 231 -4.87 4.89 26.60
N ILE A 232 -3.56 5.16 26.69
CA ILE A 232 -2.52 4.16 26.37
C ILE A 232 -2.66 2.91 27.27
N ARG A 233 -2.94 3.11 28.58
CA ARG A 233 -3.16 1.99 29.51
C ARG A 233 -4.41 1.19 29.16
N GLU A 234 -5.50 1.88 28.83
CA GLU A 234 -6.78 1.24 28.49
C GLU A 234 -6.70 0.42 27.20
N LEU A 235 -5.97 0.92 26.19
CA LEU A 235 -5.86 0.26 24.90
C LEU A 235 -5.09 -1.05 24.91
N HIS A 236 -4.25 -1.32 25.91
CA HIS A 236 -3.34 -2.49 25.92
C HIS A 236 -2.64 -2.71 24.58
N MET A 237 -2.16 -1.60 23.98
CA MET A 237 -1.72 -1.57 22.57
C MET A 237 -0.57 -2.55 22.28
N ASP A 238 0.39 -2.67 23.20
CA ASP A 238 1.55 -3.55 23.02
C ASP A 238 1.12 -5.02 23.05
N GLU A 239 0.29 -5.39 24.03
CA GLU A 239 -0.25 -6.73 24.20
C GLU A 239 -1.10 -7.14 22.98
N TYR A 240 -1.95 -6.23 22.53
CA TYR A 240 -2.77 -6.47 21.33
C TYR A 240 -1.90 -6.74 20.09
N VAL A 241 -0.88 -5.89 19.84
CA VAL A 241 -0.01 -6.05 18.69
C VAL A 241 0.80 -7.34 18.78
N GLN A 242 1.33 -7.67 19.97
CA GLN A 242 2.10 -8.89 20.19
C GLN A 242 1.25 -10.15 20.00
N ALA A 243 0.08 -10.21 20.62
CA ALA A 243 -0.85 -11.34 20.47
C ALA A 243 -1.29 -11.54 19.00
N THR A 244 -1.57 -10.44 18.30
CA THR A 244 -1.95 -10.49 16.89
C THR A 244 -0.79 -10.96 15.99
N TYR A 245 0.43 -10.53 16.30
CA TYR A 245 1.62 -11.01 15.62
C TYR A 245 1.82 -12.51 15.81
N GLU A 246 1.79 -12.99 17.05
CA GLU A 246 1.98 -14.39 17.40
C GLU A 246 0.91 -15.29 16.76
N LYS A 247 -0.35 -14.87 16.82
CA LYS A 247 -1.45 -15.55 16.14
C LYS A 247 -1.20 -15.63 14.62
N SER A 248 -0.82 -14.51 14.00
CA SER A 248 -0.57 -14.48 12.57
C SER A 248 0.60 -15.37 12.16
N VAL A 249 1.68 -15.41 12.93
CA VAL A 249 2.83 -16.28 12.69
C VAL A 249 2.46 -17.77 12.86
N ALA A 250 1.62 -18.09 13.85
CA ALA A 250 1.14 -19.47 14.05
C ALA A 250 0.29 -19.97 12.87
N GLU A 251 -0.39 -19.09 12.16
CA GLU A 251 -1.22 -19.42 10.99
C GLU A 251 -0.41 -19.48 9.67
N THR A 252 0.91 -19.23 9.70
CA THR A 252 1.75 -19.28 8.49
C THR A 252 1.71 -20.66 7.86
N PRO A 253 1.34 -20.81 6.57
CA PRO A 253 1.50 -22.07 5.87
C PRO A 253 2.97 -22.49 5.84
N ARG A 254 3.32 -23.62 6.44
CA ARG A 254 4.71 -24.10 6.61
C ARG A 254 5.01 -25.28 5.69
N LEU A 255 6.28 -25.42 5.33
CA LEU A 255 6.82 -26.59 4.67
C LEU A 255 7.76 -27.29 5.67
N ALA A 256 7.59 -28.60 5.83
CA ALA A 256 8.35 -29.35 6.84
C ALA A 256 9.87 -29.34 6.58
N GLU A 257 10.27 -29.21 5.33
CA GLU A 257 11.65 -29.20 4.88
C GLU A 257 12.29 -27.80 4.88
N ASP A 258 11.54 -26.75 5.24
CA ASP A 258 12.11 -25.40 5.28
C ASP A 258 13.26 -25.32 6.30
N THR A 259 14.35 -24.71 5.88
CA THR A 259 15.40 -24.29 6.82
C THR A 259 14.83 -23.19 7.75
N PRO A 260 15.44 -22.95 8.92
CA PRO A 260 15.01 -21.88 9.82
C PRO A 260 14.93 -20.51 9.12
N GLU A 261 15.84 -20.24 8.16
CA GLU A 261 15.82 -19.01 7.38
C GLU A 261 14.61 -18.97 6.44
N GLU A 262 14.36 -20.02 5.65
CA GLU A 262 13.21 -20.06 4.73
C GLU A 262 11.89 -20.03 5.50
N ALA A 263 11.78 -20.72 6.63
CA ALA A 263 10.61 -20.64 7.51
C ALA A 263 10.35 -19.20 7.96
N ARG A 264 11.40 -18.47 8.37
CA ARG A 264 11.27 -17.04 8.74
C ARG A 264 10.90 -16.17 7.55
N ARG A 265 11.43 -16.42 6.35
CA ARG A 265 11.04 -15.73 5.11
C ARG A 265 9.56 -15.92 4.82
N ARG A 266 9.02 -17.14 5.01
CA ARG A 266 7.57 -17.40 4.87
C ARG A 266 6.74 -16.63 5.89
N GLU A 267 7.17 -16.59 7.15
CA GLU A 267 6.48 -15.80 8.18
C GLU A 267 6.37 -14.32 7.76
N ILE A 268 7.48 -13.71 7.34
CA ILE A 268 7.48 -12.30 6.89
C ILE A 268 6.58 -12.12 5.66
N ALA A 269 6.65 -13.03 4.69
CA ALA A 269 5.81 -12.99 3.50
C ALA A 269 4.32 -13.16 3.86
N TRP A 270 3.99 -14.08 4.78
CA TRP A 270 2.63 -14.28 5.25
C TRP A 270 2.07 -13.05 5.96
N LEU A 271 2.82 -12.47 6.90
CA LEU A 271 2.44 -11.24 7.57
C LEU A 271 2.19 -10.12 6.56
N ASN A 272 3.06 -10.03 5.54
CA ASN A 272 2.94 -9.01 4.50
C ASN A 272 1.68 -9.20 3.64
N LEU A 273 1.38 -10.41 3.19
CA LEU A 273 0.16 -10.73 2.44
C LEU A 273 -1.09 -10.45 3.27
N ARG A 274 -1.11 -10.92 4.52
CA ARG A 274 -2.28 -10.87 5.39
C ARG A 274 -2.63 -9.47 5.88
N TRP A 275 -1.64 -8.62 6.14
CA TRP A 275 -1.84 -7.32 6.77
C TRP A 275 -1.50 -6.15 5.84
N PHE A 276 -0.30 -6.13 5.30
CA PHE A 276 0.18 -4.98 4.54
C PHE A 276 -0.46 -4.90 3.15
N MET A 277 -0.42 -6.00 2.40
CA MET A 277 -1.02 -6.10 1.07
C MET A 277 -2.53 -5.82 1.11
N GLN A 278 -3.25 -6.39 2.07
CA GLN A 278 -4.68 -6.14 2.22
C GLN A 278 -4.98 -4.67 2.44
N THR A 279 -4.19 -3.98 3.29
CA THR A 279 -4.34 -2.54 3.51
C THR A 279 -4.18 -1.74 2.22
N LEU A 280 -3.22 -2.11 1.36
CA LEU A 280 -2.98 -1.41 0.09
C LEU A 280 -4.06 -1.72 -0.95
N LEU A 281 -4.54 -2.96 -1.01
CA LEU A 281 -5.65 -3.34 -1.88
C LEU A 281 -6.92 -2.59 -1.49
N ASP A 282 -7.25 -2.56 -0.20
CA ASP A 282 -8.41 -1.83 0.32
C ASP A 282 -8.28 -0.32 0.05
N ARG A 283 -7.09 0.26 0.21
CA ARG A 283 -6.81 1.64 -0.18
C ARG A 283 -7.11 1.89 -1.65
N MET A 284 -6.52 1.09 -2.53
CA MET A 284 -6.69 1.26 -3.97
C MET A 284 -8.15 1.10 -4.38
N ASP A 285 -8.82 0.04 -3.93
CA ASP A 285 -10.21 -0.25 -4.25
C ASP A 285 -11.15 0.89 -3.80
N ARG A 286 -11.11 1.24 -2.51
CA ARG A 286 -12.01 2.23 -1.93
C ARG A 286 -11.84 3.62 -2.55
N THR A 287 -10.61 4.08 -2.71
CA THR A 287 -10.35 5.42 -3.28
C THR A 287 -10.68 5.49 -4.77
N SER A 288 -10.37 4.46 -5.53
CA SER A 288 -10.67 4.43 -6.96
C SER A 288 -12.18 4.27 -7.22
N MET A 289 -12.85 3.37 -6.50
CA MET A 289 -14.30 3.14 -6.68
C MET A 289 -15.13 4.33 -6.21
N HIS A 290 -14.74 5.03 -5.13
CA HIS A 290 -15.36 6.30 -4.74
C HIS A 290 -15.29 7.33 -5.87
N SER A 291 -14.21 7.32 -6.64
CA SER A 291 -14.02 8.21 -7.79
C SER A 291 -14.72 7.71 -9.07
N GLY A 292 -15.35 6.54 -9.06
CA GLY A 292 -15.93 5.90 -10.24
C GLY A 292 -14.88 5.39 -11.23
N LEU A 293 -13.75 4.90 -10.73
CA LEU A 293 -12.65 4.28 -11.47
C LEU A 293 -12.42 2.87 -10.93
N GLU A 294 -12.45 1.86 -11.78
CA GLU A 294 -12.08 0.49 -11.45
C GLU A 294 -10.55 0.32 -11.58
N ALA A 295 -9.84 0.27 -10.47
CA ALA A 295 -8.41 -0.04 -10.46
C ALA A 295 -8.17 -1.55 -10.37
N ARG A 296 -7.50 -2.11 -11.37
CA ARG A 296 -7.16 -3.52 -11.46
C ARG A 296 -5.70 -3.76 -11.06
N VAL A 297 -5.46 -4.85 -10.34
CA VAL A 297 -4.16 -5.17 -9.73
C VAL A 297 -3.68 -6.54 -10.22
N PRO A 298 -3.03 -6.62 -11.40
CA PRO A 298 -2.62 -7.90 -11.98
C PRO A 298 -1.68 -8.73 -11.11
N PHE A 299 -0.82 -8.10 -10.32
CA PHE A 299 0.10 -8.81 -9.43
C PHE A 299 -0.60 -9.51 -8.25
N ALA A 300 -1.84 -9.14 -7.93
CA ALA A 300 -2.65 -9.84 -6.92
C ALA A 300 -3.34 -11.11 -7.46
N ASP A 301 -3.09 -11.53 -8.70
CA ASP A 301 -3.60 -12.78 -9.23
C ASP A 301 -3.15 -13.97 -8.36
N HIS A 302 -4.12 -14.73 -7.86
CA HIS A 302 -3.86 -15.84 -6.95
C HIS A 302 -2.85 -16.86 -7.50
N ARG A 303 -2.81 -17.08 -8.83
CA ARG A 303 -1.86 -18.00 -9.48
C ARG A 303 -0.42 -17.52 -9.38
N ILE A 304 -0.21 -16.18 -9.44
CA ILE A 304 1.09 -15.57 -9.21
C ILE A 304 1.47 -15.74 -7.74
N VAL A 305 0.55 -15.44 -6.83
CA VAL A 305 0.76 -15.56 -5.38
C VAL A 305 1.10 -16.99 -5.00
N GLU A 306 0.31 -17.99 -5.45
CA GLU A 306 0.55 -19.42 -5.20
C GLU A 306 1.91 -19.89 -5.70
N TYR A 307 2.28 -19.48 -6.91
CA TYR A 307 3.55 -19.87 -7.49
C TYR A 307 4.72 -19.24 -6.73
N LEU A 308 4.69 -17.91 -6.55
CA LEU A 308 5.77 -17.18 -5.89
C LEU A 308 5.88 -17.49 -4.39
N TRP A 309 4.79 -17.88 -3.73
CA TRP A 309 4.82 -18.34 -2.35
C TRP A 309 5.82 -19.48 -2.16
N ASN A 310 5.89 -20.37 -3.13
CA ASN A 310 6.74 -21.56 -3.10
C ASN A 310 8.14 -21.35 -3.71
N VAL A 311 8.41 -20.24 -4.37
CA VAL A 311 9.74 -19.91 -4.89
C VAL A 311 10.69 -19.55 -3.74
N PRO A 312 11.85 -20.23 -3.60
CA PRO A 312 12.83 -19.93 -2.56
C PRO A 312 13.34 -18.49 -2.63
N TRP A 313 13.70 -17.93 -1.47
CA TRP A 313 14.11 -16.53 -1.39
C TRP A 313 15.32 -16.21 -2.27
N TYR A 314 16.32 -17.09 -2.35
CA TYR A 314 17.51 -16.89 -3.19
C TYR A 314 17.22 -16.76 -4.69
N MET A 315 16.05 -17.22 -5.15
CA MET A 315 15.60 -17.03 -6.53
C MET A 315 14.86 -15.69 -6.71
N LYS A 316 14.18 -15.19 -5.67
CA LYS A 316 13.45 -13.91 -5.72
C LYS A 316 14.37 -12.71 -5.67
N THR A 317 15.47 -12.82 -4.91
CA THR A 317 16.47 -11.78 -4.73
C THR A 317 17.86 -12.33 -5.03
N ARG A 318 18.70 -11.54 -5.67
CA ARG A 318 20.07 -11.90 -6.00
C ARG A 318 20.95 -10.66 -5.92
N ASP A 319 22.17 -10.83 -5.39
CA ASP A 319 23.19 -9.77 -5.31
C ASP A 319 22.67 -8.46 -4.66
N GLY A 320 21.76 -8.58 -3.69
CA GLY A 320 21.15 -7.44 -3.02
C GLY A 320 20.11 -6.67 -3.86
N VAL A 321 19.76 -7.17 -5.05
CA VAL A 321 18.78 -6.53 -5.93
C VAL A 321 17.38 -6.97 -5.56
N ALA A 322 16.56 -6.05 -5.06
CA ALA A 322 15.17 -6.30 -4.76
C ALA A 322 14.37 -6.65 -6.03
N LYS A 323 13.45 -7.62 -5.91
CA LYS A 323 12.60 -8.10 -7.02
C LYS A 323 13.42 -8.59 -8.22
N HIS A 324 14.58 -9.21 -7.98
CA HIS A 324 15.47 -9.68 -9.04
C HIS A 324 14.72 -10.60 -10.02
N LEU A 325 13.92 -11.54 -9.53
CA LEU A 325 13.13 -12.46 -10.35
C LEU A 325 12.15 -11.72 -11.28
N LEU A 326 11.46 -10.69 -10.78
CA LEU A 326 10.57 -9.88 -11.61
C LEU A 326 11.33 -9.12 -12.71
N ARG A 327 12.51 -8.60 -12.37
CA ARG A 327 13.38 -7.91 -13.34
C ARG A 327 13.87 -8.86 -14.43
N GLU A 328 14.34 -10.04 -14.06
CA GLU A 328 14.70 -11.07 -15.03
C GLU A 328 13.53 -11.46 -15.95
N SER A 329 12.32 -11.59 -15.37
CA SER A 329 11.10 -11.90 -16.11
C SER A 329 10.67 -10.78 -17.06
N GLY A 330 11.10 -9.55 -16.80
CA GLY A 330 10.80 -8.35 -17.60
C GLY A 330 11.87 -8.01 -18.65
N LYS A 331 12.95 -8.78 -18.76
CA LYS A 331 14.01 -8.53 -19.76
C LYS A 331 13.42 -8.52 -21.18
N GLY A 332 13.85 -7.56 -21.96
CA GLY A 332 13.37 -7.36 -23.34
C GLY A 332 12.01 -6.67 -23.46
N LEU A 333 11.31 -6.44 -22.32
CA LEU A 333 10.05 -5.70 -22.30
C LEU A 333 10.21 -4.24 -21.85
N LEU A 334 11.31 -3.92 -21.19
CA LEU A 334 11.59 -2.60 -20.63
C LEU A 334 13.00 -2.14 -21.02
N PRO A 335 13.25 -0.82 -21.13
CA PRO A 335 14.60 -0.27 -21.18
C PRO A 335 15.38 -0.62 -19.89
N ASP A 336 16.68 -0.89 -20.01
CA ASP A 336 17.52 -1.31 -18.89
C ASP A 336 17.56 -0.27 -17.76
N GLU A 337 17.51 1.02 -18.08
CA GLU A 337 17.49 2.11 -17.10
C GLU A 337 16.26 2.03 -16.18
N VAL A 338 15.13 1.57 -16.69
CA VAL A 338 13.88 1.38 -15.93
C VAL A 338 13.88 0.00 -15.27
N LEU A 339 14.28 -1.03 -16.01
CA LEU A 339 14.32 -2.41 -15.52
C LEU A 339 15.17 -2.54 -14.26
N TRP A 340 16.33 -1.88 -14.21
CA TRP A 340 17.27 -1.93 -13.09
C TRP A 340 17.22 -0.71 -12.17
N ARG A 341 16.23 0.17 -12.36
CA ARG A 341 16.01 1.31 -11.47
C ARG A 341 15.89 0.85 -10.01
N ARG A 342 16.55 1.55 -9.08
CA ARG A 342 16.33 1.32 -7.65
C ARG A 342 14.88 1.66 -7.28
N LYS A 343 14.31 0.89 -6.33
CA LYS A 343 12.96 1.14 -5.86
C LYS A 343 12.81 2.58 -5.35
N SER A 344 11.74 3.23 -5.80
CA SER A 344 11.22 4.48 -5.26
C SER A 344 9.86 4.21 -4.61
N PRO A 345 9.55 4.81 -3.45
CA PRO A 345 8.24 4.68 -2.83
C PRO A 345 7.18 5.51 -3.58
N TYR A 346 5.92 5.39 -3.14
CA TYR A 346 4.85 6.28 -3.56
C TYR A 346 5.24 7.76 -3.29
N PRO A 347 4.93 8.71 -4.17
CA PRO A 347 5.28 10.12 -3.98
C PRO A 347 4.73 10.68 -2.67
N LYS A 348 5.51 11.54 -2.03
CA LYS A 348 5.07 12.37 -0.92
C LYS A 348 5.49 13.82 -1.16
N THR A 349 4.76 14.76 -0.56
CA THR A 349 5.18 16.16 -0.60
C THR A 349 6.35 16.40 0.33
N TYR A 350 7.30 17.22 -0.14
CA TYR A 350 8.43 17.73 0.64
C TYR A 350 8.24 19.21 1.00
N ASP A 351 7.12 19.80 0.58
CA ASP A 351 6.79 21.19 0.85
C ASP A 351 6.34 21.37 2.31
N ARG A 352 7.08 22.16 3.08
CA ARG A 352 6.72 22.48 4.47
C ARG A 352 5.41 23.28 4.62
N ALA A 353 4.92 23.90 3.54
CA ALA A 353 3.62 24.55 3.57
C ALA A 353 2.49 23.55 3.84
N TYR A 354 2.60 22.30 3.38
CA TYR A 354 1.65 21.24 3.72
C TYR A 354 1.65 20.92 5.23
N GLU A 355 2.83 20.80 5.83
CA GLU A 355 2.97 20.58 7.27
C GLU A 355 2.33 21.73 8.07
N ALA A 356 2.57 22.98 7.65
CA ALA A 356 1.97 24.15 8.31
C ALA A 356 0.41 24.15 8.23
N LEU A 357 -0.17 23.70 7.12
CA LEU A 357 -1.63 23.52 7.00
C LEU A 357 -2.15 22.48 8.00
N LEU A 358 -1.47 21.35 8.12
CA LEU A 358 -1.86 20.29 9.07
C LEU A 358 -1.77 20.79 10.52
N VAL A 359 -0.66 21.49 10.86
CA VAL A 359 -0.48 22.10 12.20
C VAL A 359 -1.62 23.07 12.52
N GLY A 360 -2.01 23.92 11.56
CA GLY A 360 -3.15 24.84 11.74
C GLY A 360 -4.45 24.10 12.07
N ARG A 361 -4.80 23.08 11.27
CA ARG A 361 -6.01 22.28 11.49
C ARG A 361 -6.02 21.53 12.83
N VAL A 362 -4.87 21.01 13.24
CA VAL A 362 -4.75 20.33 14.54
C VAL A 362 -4.91 21.33 15.69
N ARG A 363 -4.40 22.55 15.59
CA ARG A 363 -4.64 23.59 16.59
C ARG A 363 -6.11 23.96 16.71
N GLU A 364 -6.82 24.09 15.58
CA GLU A 364 -8.29 24.30 15.58
C GLU A 364 -9.01 23.17 16.34
N ILE A 365 -8.59 21.90 16.14
CA ILE A 365 -9.12 20.75 16.87
C ILE A 365 -8.83 20.86 18.38
N LEU A 366 -7.62 21.27 18.78
CA LEU A 366 -7.23 21.40 20.19
C LEU A 366 -7.95 22.58 20.90
N GLU A 367 -8.40 23.59 20.15
CA GLU A 367 -9.16 24.74 20.64
C GLU A 367 -10.66 24.47 20.70
N ASP A 368 -11.17 23.54 19.90
CA ASP A 368 -12.58 23.10 19.90
C ASP A 368 -12.85 22.12 21.05
N ASN A 369 -13.33 22.64 22.19
CA ASN A 369 -13.65 21.82 23.36
C ASN A 369 -14.73 20.74 23.12
N THR A 370 -15.42 20.78 21.95
CA THR A 370 -16.42 19.77 21.56
C THR A 370 -15.82 18.65 20.70
N SER A 371 -14.55 18.77 20.36
CA SER A 371 -13.87 17.81 19.51
C SER A 371 -13.72 16.43 20.20
N PRO A 372 -14.34 15.38 19.66
CA PRO A 372 -14.38 14.07 20.33
C PRO A 372 -13.02 13.39 20.43
N VAL A 373 -12.06 13.74 19.57
CA VAL A 373 -10.72 13.15 19.61
C VAL A 373 -9.93 13.58 20.87
N LEU A 374 -10.30 14.71 21.48
CA LEU A 374 -9.62 15.23 22.69
C LEU A 374 -9.64 14.27 23.86
N GLN A 375 -10.63 13.38 23.95
CA GLN A 375 -10.69 12.36 24.99
C GLN A 375 -9.52 11.36 24.98
N PHE A 376 -8.83 11.25 23.83
CA PHE A 376 -7.72 10.33 23.64
C PHE A 376 -6.36 11.00 23.68
N LEU A 377 -6.32 12.32 23.47
CA LEU A 377 -5.09 13.08 23.30
C LEU A 377 -4.56 13.65 24.63
N ASP A 378 -3.25 13.75 24.71
CA ASP A 378 -2.57 14.64 25.64
C ASP A 378 -2.27 15.97 24.94
N LYS A 379 -2.94 17.03 25.38
CA LYS A 379 -2.82 18.36 24.76
C LYS A 379 -1.38 18.88 24.80
N ALA A 380 -0.66 18.69 25.93
CA ALA A 380 0.70 19.20 26.09
C ALA A 380 1.68 18.40 25.18
N LYS A 381 1.53 17.07 25.11
CA LYS A 381 2.32 16.23 24.21
C LYS A 381 2.04 16.59 22.74
N THR A 382 0.79 16.83 22.39
CA THR A 382 0.38 17.20 21.04
C THR A 382 0.97 18.56 20.65
N GLU A 383 0.83 19.60 21.48
CA GLU A 383 1.44 20.92 21.24
C GLU A 383 2.94 20.83 21.00
N LYS A 384 3.66 20.02 21.78
CA LYS A 384 5.09 19.82 21.60
C LYS A 384 5.43 19.21 20.25
N VAL A 385 4.62 18.27 19.74
CA VAL A 385 4.81 17.70 18.39
C VAL A 385 4.52 18.74 17.30
N LEU A 386 3.53 19.65 17.53
CA LEU A 386 3.20 20.71 16.58
C LEU A 386 4.30 21.75 16.40
N GLU A 387 5.25 21.88 17.34
CA GLU A 387 6.41 22.78 17.21
C GLU A 387 7.34 22.35 16.07
N SER A 388 7.52 21.04 15.86
CA SER A 388 8.40 20.48 14.83
C SER A 388 7.98 19.07 14.40
N PRO A 389 6.88 18.89 13.66
CA PRO A 389 6.37 17.56 13.31
C PRO A 389 7.35 16.71 12.48
N SER A 390 8.10 17.34 11.58
CA SER A 390 9.09 16.67 10.74
C SER A 390 10.32 16.19 11.52
N ASP A 391 10.63 16.79 12.67
CA ASP A 391 11.81 16.47 13.46
C ASP A 391 11.60 15.26 14.39
N TYR A 392 10.43 14.66 14.34
CA TYR A 392 10.13 13.44 15.11
C TYR A 392 11.13 12.29 14.83
N GLY A 393 11.75 12.28 13.64
CA GLY A 393 12.90 11.43 13.28
C GLY A 393 12.63 9.93 13.14
N LYS A 394 11.40 9.48 13.40
CA LYS A 394 11.00 8.08 13.30
C LYS A 394 9.82 7.93 12.34
N PRO A 395 9.73 6.81 11.61
CA PRO A 395 8.50 6.51 10.86
C PRO A 395 7.36 6.25 11.83
N TRP A 396 6.23 6.89 11.59
CA TRP A 396 5.00 6.63 12.34
C TRP A 396 4.40 5.28 11.92
N TYR A 397 4.42 5.00 10.61
CA TYR A 397 3.98 3.73 10.04
C TYR A 397 4.65 3.48 8.68
N GLY A 398 5.19 2.28 8.50
CA GLY A 398 5.85 1.89 7.25
C GLY A 398 7.00 2.83 6.87
N GLN A 399 7.20 3.02 5.57
CA GLN A 399 8.30 3.85 5.05
C GLN A 399 7.92 5.30 4.76
N LEU A 400 6.64 5.55 4.53
CA LEU A 400 6.14 6.83 4.00
C LEU A 400 5.59 7.75 5.08
N MET A 401 5.09 7.18 6.18
CA MET A 401 4.35 7.92 7.18
C MET A 401 5.29 8.39 8.29
N ALA A 402 5.36 9.69 8.49
CA ALA A 402 6.18 10.38 9.49
C ALA A 402 5.29 11.33 10.33
N GLY A 403 5.87 12.32 10.99
CA GLY A 403 5.14 13.27 11.82
C GLY A 403 3.96 13.96 11.13
N PRO A 404 4.12 14.54 9.93
CA PRO A 404 2.99 15.15 9.22
C PRO A 404 1.82 14.19 8.95
N GLN A 405 2.11 12.94 8.58
CA GLN A 405 1.07 11.92 8.37
C GLN A 405 0.36 11.53 9.65
N MET A 406 1.02 11.58 10.79
CA MET A 406 0.40 11.39 12.09
C MET A 406 -0.63 12.49 12.39
N LEU A 407 -0.30 13.76 12.09
CA LEU A 407 -1.23 14.87 12.21
C LEU A 407 -2.42 14.72 11.26
N ALA A 408 -2.16 14.34 10.01
CA ALA A 408 -3.21 14.07 9.02
C ALA A 408 -4.15 12.95 9.47
N TYR A 409 -3.61 11.88 10.06
CA TYR A 409 -4.42 10.79 10.62
C TYR A 409 -5.27 11.24 11.80
N MET A 410 -4.74 12.08 12.69
CA MET A 410 -5.50 12.63 13.80
C MET A 410 -6.68 13.50 13.30
N ILE A 411 -6.47 14.31 12.26
CA ILE A 411 -7.53 15.10 11.60
C ILE A 411 -8.61 14.15 11.05
N GLN A 412 -8.21 13.04 10.42
CA GLN A 412 -9.16 12.03 9.92
C GLN A 412 -9.95 11.37 11.04
N VAL A 413 -9.32 11.05 12.19
CA VAL A 413 -10.00 10.46 13.34
C VAL A 413 -11.04 11.42 13.92
N ASP A 414 -10.67 12.69 14.13
CA ASP A 414 -11.63 13.71 14.62
C ASP A 414 -12.82 13.86 13.68
N TYR A 415 -12.54 13.99 12.37
CA TYR A 415 -13.59 14.08 11.37
C TYR A 415 -14.50 12.86 11.36
N TRP A 416 -13.93 11.65 11.43
CA TRP A 416 -14.68 10.40 11.44
C TRP A 416 -15.61 10.30 12.65
N LEU A 417 -15.11 10.62 13.84
CA LEU A 417 -15.90 10.62 15.07
C LEU A 417 -17.08 11.59 14.98
N LYS A 418 -16.84 12.80 14.46
CA LYS A 418 -17.88 13.84 14.27
C LYS A 418 -18.87 13.44 13.18
N LYS A 419 -18.38 13.04 12.00
CA LYS A 419 -19.19 12.79 10.81
C LYS A 419 -20.18 11.65 11.00
N TYR A 420 -19.75 10.57 11.64
CA TYR A 420 -20.54 9.36 11.84
C TYR A 420 -21.17 9.28 13.24
N ASN A 421 -20.99 10.29 14.07
CA ASN A 421 -21.46 10.33 15.46
C ASN A 421 -21.08 9.03 16.22
N ILE A 422 -19.77 8.70 16.19
CA ILE A 422 -19.26 7.45 16.71
C ILE A 422 -19.31 7.47 18.25
N GLU A 423 -19.98 6.49 18.81
CA GLU A 423 -19.94 6.17 20.25
C GLU A 423 -18.94 5.03 20.46
N ILE A 424 -18.07 5.18 21.45
CA ILE A 424 -17.08 4.18 21.81
C ILE A 424 -17.67 3.34 22.95
N VAL A 425 -17.77 2.03 22.75
CA VAL A 425 -18.38 1.06 23.64
C VAL A 425 -17.38 0.00 24.08
#